data_324912578c7f8cbb1a76df9233705945
#
_entry.id   324912578c7f8cbb1a76df9233705945
#
_cell.length_a   1.000
_cell.length_b   1.000
_cell.length_c   1.000
_cell.angle_alpha   90.00
_cell.angle_beta   90.00
_cell.angle_gamma   90.00
#
_symmetry.space_group_name_H-M   'P 1'
#
loop_
_entity.id
_entity.type
_entity.pdbx_description
1 polymer ?
#
loop_
_entity_poly.entity_id
_entity_poly.type
_entity_poly.pdbx_seq_one_letter_code
_entity_poly.pdbx_strand_id
1 'polypeptide(L)'
;MDADSAALDAPRAEPPAGPPPADPPAAPAAGRADPCATPPAASFAGAPAPAADPPAGRADPPAPGGPASAPAQEQRELRHALRGLLAERAGPDGSRAVADGSDRYDTAFWAHLAGTLGLAGLAVPEEYGGAGRGPADLALVCEEAGRALAPSPLLATTVLAAPLLAALGTPAQRAAHLPRIAAGALTCALAVPGGLSHALGLTGDNTDGNWSGDGRAGGIQAARAADGGWRLYGEAAQVVDGHSAGLLLVAAHTGGFARSRTLLFLVPADAPGLVRTRQPALDPTRPLATVQFRDTGAELLGEEPADVLGALAATGRTAAAMLAAEAVGAAAAALHRAAGRPGSREGSRHRLADLHVQVGVARSLAYCAAREPDGGPLALAHALEALRATAGECLRLDDLCFKRAASDELLFGPARRLRARAAERTGLLGEEAA
;
A
#
# COMPACT_ATOMS: atom_id res chain seq x y z
N MET A 1 26.96 62.61 -23.28
CA MET A 1 27.97 61.85 -24.04
C MET A 1 27.55 60.41 -23.81
N ASP A 2 26.56 59.95 -24.58
CA ASP A 2 26.69 59.32 -25.90
C ASP A 2 27.38 57.97 -25.73
N ALA A 3 26.89 56.94 -26.15
CA ALA A 3 26.05 56.47 -27.18
C ALA A 3 26.06 54.97 -27.08
N ASP A 4 24.97 54.37 -27.44
CA ASP A 4 24.79 53.32 -28.41
C ASP A 4 25.04 51.88 -27.98
N SER A 5 24.01 51.10 -27.95
CA SER A 5 23.91 49.99 -28.89
C SER A 5 22.56 49.32 -28.81
N ALA A 6 21.73 49.64 -29.76
CA ALA A 6 20.67 48.78 -30.20
C ALA A 6 21.23 47.71 -31.13
N ALA A 7 20.97 46.44 -30.88
CA ALA A 7 21.16 45.35 -31.84
C ALA A 7 20.03 44.35 -31.70
N LEU A 8 18.94 44.54 -32.44
CA LEU A 8 18.48 43.71 -33.53
C LEU A 8 18.05 42.28 -33.12
N ASP A 9 16.77 42.23 -32.83
CA ASP A 9 15.90 41.05 -32.98
C ASP A 9 15.80 40.68 -34.47
N ALA A 10 16.31 39.53 -34.87
CA ALA A 10 16.09 38.92 -36.17
C ALA A 10 15.29 37.62 -35.98
N PRO A 11 14.18 37.43 -36.68
CA PRO A 11 13.40 36.21 -36.56
C PRO A 11 14.15 35.04 -37.18
N ARG A 12 14.30 33.96 -36.41
CA ARG A 12 14.78 32.65 -36.91
C ARG A 12 13.77 32.06 -37.87
N ALA A 13 14.18 31.79 -39.10
CA ALA A 13 13.42 31.09 -40.10
C ALA A 13 13.14 29.63 -39.64
N GLU A 14 11.89 29.21 -39.71
CA GLU A 14 11.48 27.81 -39.55
C GLU A 14 12.03 26.95 -40.71
N PRO A 15 12.48 25.72 -40.41
CA PRO A 15 12.88 24.79 -41.46
C PRO A 15 11.65 24.29 -42.23
N PRO A 16 11.77 23.94 -43.53
CA PRO A 16 10.66 23.51 -44.35
C PRO A 16 10.08 22.17 -43.87
N ALA A 17 8.77 22.09 -43.89
CA ALA A 17 8.02 20.89 -43.59
C ALA A 17 8.38 19.75 -44.56
N GLY A 18 8.75 18.61 -44.02
CA GLY A 18 8.99 17.36 -44.76
C GLY A 18 7.68 16.81 -45.37
N PRO A 19 7.78 15.95 -46.38
CA PRO A 19 6.61 15.39 -47.07
C PRO A 19 5.80 14.50 -46.13
N PRO A 20 4.45 14.39 -46.35
CA PRO A 20 3.60 13.55 -45.50
C PRO A 20 3.94 12.05 -45.66
N PRO A 21 3.74 11.25 -44.60
CA PRO A 21 3.99 9.81 -44.67
C PRO A 21 3.00 9.11 -45.66
N ALA A 22 3.53 8.16 -46.39
CA ALA A 22 2.77 7.36 -47.35
C ALA A 22 1.74 6.46 -46.63
N ASP A 23 0.54 6.34 -47.24
CA ASP A 23 -0.53 5.46 -46.76
C ASP A 23 -0.09 3.99 -46.68
N PRO A 24 -0.49 3.25 -45.64
CA PRO A 24 -0.22 1.82 -45.54
C PRO A 24 -1.06 1.03 -46.58
N PRO A 25 -0.53 -0.09 -47.10
CA PRO A 25 -1.24 -0.91 -48.10
C PRO A 25 -2.50 -1.53 -47.51
N ALA A 26 -3.57 -1.52 -48.31
CA ALA A 26 -4.86 -2.12 -47.99
C ALA A 26 -4.76 -3.62 -47.68
N ALA A 27 -5.32 -4.02 -46.53
CA ALA A 27 -5.46 -5.42 -46.17
C ALA A 27 -6.47 -6.16 -47.09
N PRO A 28 -6.26 -7.45 -47.40
CA PRO A 28 -7.19 -8.22 -48.23
C PRO A 28 -8.51 -8.46 -47.46
N ALA A 29 -9.62 -8.37 -48.18
CA ALA A 29 -10.97 -8.57 -47.70
C ALA A 29 -11.16 -10.00 -47.15
N ALA A 30 -11.40 -10.12 -45.84
CA ALA A 30 -11.82 -11.34 -45.20
C ALA A 30 -13.31 -11.56 -45.47
N GLY A 31 -13.61 -12.74 -46.06
CA GLY A 31 -14.97 -13.16 -46.37
C GLY A 31 -15.83 -13.27 -45.10
N ARG A 32 -17.07 -12.81 -45.22
CA ARG A 32 -18.13 -12.99 -44.22
C ARG A 32 -18.42 -14.47 -44.04
N ALA A 33 -18.17 -15.01 -42.87
CA ALA A 33 -18.70 -16.31 -42.44
C ALA A 33 -20.04 -16.06 -41.72
N ASP A 34 -21.07 -16.76 -42.10
CA ASP A 34 -22.41 -16.79 -41.52
C ASP A 34 -22.36 -17.39 -40.08
N PRO A 35 -22.96 -16.75 -39.07
CA PRO A 35 -22.98 -17.27 -37.73
C PRO A 35 -24.23 -18.11 -37.42
N CYS A 36 -24.58 -19.07 -38.27
CA CYS A 36 -25.69 -19.97 -37.94
C CYS A 36 -25.50 -21.36 -38.58
N ALA A 37 -24.58 -22.14 -38.01
CA ALA A 37 -24.51 -23.60 -38.31
C ALA A 37 -24.35 -24.34 -36.99
N THR A 38 -25.44 -24.93 -36.53
CA THR A 38 -25.49 -25.89 -35.43
C THR A 38 -24.77 -27.18 -35.85
N PRO A 39 -23.80 -27.68 -35.07
CA PRO A 39 -23.21 -29.00 -35.38
C PRO A 39 -24.16 -30.14 -34.99
N PRO A 40 -24.18 -31.27 -35.71
CA PRO A 40 -25.05 -32.40 -35.41
C PRO A 40 -24.58 -33.12 -34.14
N ALA A 41 -25.56 -33.57 -33.34
CA ALA A 41 -25.39 -34.35 -32.13
C ALA A 41 -24.69 -35.69 -32.47
N ALA A 42 -23.49 -35.90 -31.94
CA ALA A 42 -22.82 -37.19 -31.91
C ALA A 42 -23.37 -38.02 -30.73
N SER A 43 -24.08 -39.10 -31.10
CA SER A 43 -24.55 -40.13 -30.21
C SER A 43 -23.35 -40.97 -29.73
N PHE A 44 -22.99 -40.85 -28.47
CA PHE A 44 -22.10 -41.77 -27.77
C PHE A 44 -22.92 -42.75 -26.95
N ALA A 45 -23.13 -43.94 -27.49
CA ALA A 45 -23.50 -45.12 -26.72
C ALA A 45 -22.23 -45.71 -26.09
N GLY A 46 -22.02 -45.46 -24.79
CA GLY A 46 -20.93 -46.04 -24.00
C GLY A 46 -21.50 -46.92 -22.90
N ALA A 47 -20.97 -48.14 -22.80
CA ALA A 47 -21.35 -49.17 -21.84
C ALA A 47 -21.19 -48.70 -20.36
N PRO A 48 -21.93 -49.25 -19.40
CA PRO A 48 -21.88 -48.85 -17.99
C PRO A 48 -20.56 -49.32 -17.38
N ALA A 49 -19.86 -48.36 -16.75
CA ALA A 49 -18.73 -48.60 -15.87
C ALA A 49 -19.21 -49.17 -14.52
N PRO A 50 -18.42 -50.02 -13.84
CA PRO A 50 -18.78 -50.55 -12.51
C PRO A 50 -18.87 -49.44 -11.48
N ALA A 51 -19.86 -49.60 -10.61
CA ALA A 51 -20.15 -48.69 -9.47
C ALA A 51 -18.89 -48.55 -8.59
N ALA A 52 -18.37 -47.35 -8.49
CA ALA A 52 -17.38 -46.98 -7.49
C ALA A 52 -18.10 -46.72 -6.17
N ASP A 53 -17.55 -47.24 -5.07
CA ASP A 53 -17.99 -46.96 -3.73
C ASP A 53 -18.08 -45.47 -3.44
N PRO A 54 -19.08 -44.99 -2.67
CA PRO A 54 -19.17 -43.56 -2.35
C PRO A 54 -18.00 -43.13 -1.49
N PRO A 55 -17.33 -41.97 -1.82
CA PRO A 55 -16.28 -41.47 -0.98
C PRO A 55 -16.84 -41.11 0.41
N ALA A 56 -16.12 -41.59 1.43
CA ALA A 56 -16.42 -41.31 2.82
C ALA A 56 -16.57 -39.82 3.09
N GLY A 57 -17.72 -39.47 3.70
CA GLY A 57 -17.92 -38.26 4.51
C GLY A 57 -17.47 -36.96 3.93
N ARG A 58 -18.23 -36.34 3.04
CA ARG A 58 -18.28 -34.88 2.97
C ARG A 58 -18.87 -34.40 4.28
N ALA A 59 -18.05 -33.78 5.12
CA ALA A 59 -18.57 -33.04 6.25
C ALA A 59 -19.54 -31.97 5.69
N ASP A 60 -20.77 -32.00 6.13
CA ASP A 60 -21.76 -30.98 5.81
C ASP A 60 -21.22 -29.62 6.18
N PRO A 61 -21.44 -28.57 5.35
CA PRO A 61 -21.10 -27.22 5.74
C PRO A 61 -21.81 -26.88 7.04
N PRO A 62 -21.14 -26.20 8.01
CA PRO A 62 -21.77 -25.89 9.28
C PRO A 62 -23.03 -25.08 9.04
N ALA A 63 -24.13 -25.48 9.70
CA ALA A 63 -25.42 -24.84 9.61
C ALA A 63 -25.30 -23.34 9.93
N PRO A 64 -25.95 -22.45 9.16
CA PRO A 64 -25.94 -21.02 9.45
C PRO A 64 -26.67 -20.79 10.79
N GLY A 65 -25.90 -20.52 11.87
CA GLY A 65 -26.47 -20.22 13.19
C GLY A 65 -25.83 -20.90 14.38
N GLY A 66 -24.78 -21.71 14.19
CA GLY A 66 -24.01 -22.25 15.32
C GLY A 66 -23.27 -21.15 16.08
N PRO A 67 -22.95 -21.32 17.40
CA PRO A 67 -22.13 -20.35 18.12
C PRO A 67 -20.80 -20.18 17.39
N ALA A 68 -20.47 -18.91 17.05
CA ALA A 68 -19.22 -18.60 16.39
C ALA A 68 -18.07 -19.10 17.26
N SER A 69 -17.02 -19.63 16.61
CA SER A 69 -15.78 -19.99 17.30
C SER A 69 -15.24 -18.78 18.08
N ALA A 70 -14.61 -19.02 19.24
CA ALA A 70 -14.07 -17.94 20.08
C ALA A 70 -13.27 -16.87 19.31
N PRO A 71 -12.37 -17.21 18.36
CA PRO A 71 -11.68 -16.22 17.54
C PRO A 71 -12.62 -15.33 16.71
N ALA A 72 -13.72 -15.88 16.19
CA ALA A 72 -14.68 -15.09 15.39
C ALA A 72 -15.54 -14.17 16.28
N GLN A 73 -15.74 -14.50 17.53
CA GLN A 73 -16.41 -13.63 18.48
C GLN A 73 -15.51 -12.48 18.91
N GLU A 74 -14.26 -12.74 19.28
CA GLU A 74 -13.26 -11.73 19.63
C GLU A 74 -13.06 -10.71 18.49
N GLN A 75 -12.97 -11.17 17.24
CA GLN A 75 -12.87 -10.28 16.07
C GLN A 75 -14.12 -9.39 15.89
N ARG A 76 -15.32 -9.91 16.20
CA ARG A 76 -16.54 -9.09 16.15
C ARG A 76 -16.57 -8.05 17.25
N GLU A 77 -16.13 -8.40 18.45
CA GLU A 77 -16.04 -7.48 19.59
C GLU A 77 -15.00 -6.38 19.33
N LEU A 78 -13.79 -6.74 18.83
CA LEU A 78 -12.78 -5.80 18.42
C LEU A 78 -13.30 -4.84 17.35
N ARG A 79 -13.97 -5.38 16.31
CA ARG A 79 -14.58 -4.57 15.25
C ARG A 79 -15.61 -3.59 15.79
N HIS A 80 -16.47 -4.05 16.70
CA HIS A 80 -17.50 -3.20 17.28
C HIS A 80 -16.92 -2.07 18.13
N ALA A 81 -15.97 -2.41 19.01
CA ALA A 81 -15.28 -1.43 19.86
C ALA A 81 -14.54 -0.38 19.02
N LEU A 82 -13.76 -0.84 18.03
CA LEU A 82 -12.99 0.05 17.17
C LEU A 82 -13.90 0.96 16.33
N ARG A 83 -14.98 0.42 15.78
CA ARG A 83 -15.97 1.20 15.01
C ARG A 83 -16.63 2.28 15.86
N GLY A 84 -16.99 1.97 17.10
CA GLY A 84 -17.54 2.95 18.04
C GLY A 84 -16.56 4.11 18.28
N LEU A 85 -15.32 3.80 18.66
CA LEU A 85 -14.30 4.79 18.94
C LEU A 85 -13.96 5.66 17.71
N LEU A 86 -13.85 5.04 16.53
CA LEU A 86 -13.58 5.76 15.29
C LEU A 86 -14.77 6.63 14.86
N ALA A 87 -16.01 6.21 15.12
CA ALA A 87 -17.19 7.01 14.79
C ALA A 87 -17.31 8.26 15.69
N GLU A 88 -16.86 8.19 16.93
CA GLU A 88 -16.87 9.33 17.86
C GLU A 88 -15.83 10.39 17.51
N ARG A 89 -14.66 10.00 16.99
CA ARG A 89 -13.50 10.87 16.81
C ARG A 89 -13.10 11.12 15.37
N ALA A 90 -13.39 10.18 14.49
CA ALA A 90 -13.01 10.20 13.09
C ALA A 90 -14.25 9.88 12.23
N GLY A 91 -14.86 10.86 11.66
CA GLY A 91 -15.79 10.74 10.54
C GLY A 91 -15.20 11.54 9.38
N PRO A 92 -15.78 11.58 8.17
CA PRO A 92 -15.24 12.34 7.05
C PRO A 92 -14.94 13.80 7.39
N ASP A 93 -15.80 14.44 8.18
CA ASP A 93 -15.58 15.83 8.62
C ASP A 93 -14.53 15.95 9.74
N GLY A 94 -14.52 15.03 10.70
CA GLY A 94 -13.48 14.95 11.74
C GLY A 94 -12.12 14.62 11.16
N SER A 95 -12.04 13.67 10.26
CA SER A 95 -10.79 13.31 9.56
C SER A 95 -10.26 14.47 8.72
N ARG A 96 -11.13 15.24 8.07
CA ARG A 96 -10.75 16.45 7.32
C ARG A 96 -10.23 17.52 8.26
N ALA A 97 -10.92 17.78 9.37
CA ALA A 97 -10.52 18.80 10.35
C ALA A 97 -9.14 18.49 10.97
N VAL A 98 -8.87 17.22 11.28
CA VAL A 98 -7.55 16.77 11.78
C VAL A 98 -6.49 16.90 10.70
N ALA A 99 -6.80 16.53 9.48
CA ALA A 99 -5.85 16.57 8.36
C ALA A 99 -5.46 18.00 7.97
N ASP A 100 -6.38 18.97 8.10
CA ASP A 100 -6.13 20.37 7.82
C ASP A 100 -5.41 21.09 8.98
N GLY A 101 -5.36 20.45 10.16
CA GLY A 101 -4.66 20.98 11.34
C GLY A 101 -3.13 20.92 11.25
N SER A 102 -2.46 21.53 12.24
CA SER A 102 -1.00 21.43 12.41
C SER A 102 -0.57 20.03 12.81
N ASP A 103 -1.38 19.37 13.62
CA ASP A 103 -1.16 18.02 14.14
C ASP A 103 -1.87 17.02 13.25
N ARG A 104 -1.15 16.32 12.43
CA ARG A 104 -1.59 15.46 11.32
C ARG A 104 -2.44 14.27 11.68
N TYR A 105 -2.46 13.91 12.93
CA TYR A 105 -3.38 12.96 13.56
C TYR A 105 -3.55 13.38 15.02
N ASP A 106 -4.67 13.00 15.61
CA ASP A 106 -4.93 13.22 17.02
C ASP A 106 -4.03 12.29 17.85
N THR A 107 -2.95 12.87 18.43
CA THR A 107 -1.97 12.13 19.22
C THR A 107 -2.57 11.54 20.50
N ALA A 108 -3.54 12.23 21.11
CA ALA A 108 -4.23 11.73 22.29
C ALA A 108 -5.15 10.55 21.92
N PHE A 109 -5.82 10.64 20.77
CA PHE A 109 -6.62 9.54 20.26
C PHE A 109 -5.77 8.34 19.86
N TRP A 110 -4.62 8.55 19.20
CA TRP A 110 -3.67 7.47 18.94
C TRP A 110 -3.19 6.77 20.20
N ALA A 111 -2.80 7.54 21.21
CA ALA A 111 -2.39 7.00 22.51
C ALA A 111 -3.52 6.20 23.17
N HIS A 112 -4.76 6.67 23.05
CA HIS A 112 -5.94 5.94 23.54
C HIS A 112 -6.16 4.62 22.80
N LEU A 113 -6.10 4.62 21.45
CA LEU A 113 -6.22 3.40 20.64
C LEU A 113 -5.10 2.40 20.96
N ALA A 114 -3.87 2.89 21.13
CA ALA A 114 -2.73 2.06 21.49
C ALA A 114 -2.86 1.46 22.90
N GLY A 115 -3.23 2.28 23.89
CA GLY A 115 -3.33 1.85 25.28
C GLY A 115 -4.56 0.99 25.59
N THR A 116 -5.73 1.32 25.01
CA THR A 116 -7.02 0.66 25.30
C THR A 116 -7.25 -0.60 24.46
N LEU A 117 -6.93 -0.53 23.17
CA LEU A 117 -7.15 -1.63 22.22
C LEU A 117 -5.85 -2.34 21.79
N GLY A 118 -4.70 -1.86 22.25
CA GLY A 118 -3.40 -2.43 21.88
C GLY A 118 -3.08 -2.32 20.39
N LEU A 119 -3.70 -1.38 19.64
CA LEU A 119 -3.62 -1.35 18.17
C LEU A 119 -2.20 -1.17 17.65
N ALA A 120 -1.40 -0.34 18.31
CA ALA A 120 -0.02 -0.08 17.89
C ALA A 120 0.86 -1.33 18.02
N GLY A 121 0.58 -2.16 19.03
CA GLY A 121 1.29 -3.40 19.35
C GLY A 121 0.60 -4.66 18.85
N LEU A 122 -0.46 -4.57 18.05
CA LEU A 122 -1.31 -5.71 17.71
C LEU A 122 -0.50 -6.88 17.11
N ALA A 123 0.39 -6.57 16.17
CA ALA A 123 1.25 -7.54 15.49
C ALA A 123 2.67 -7.65 16.10
N VAL A 124 2.98 -6.86 17.14
CA VAL A 124 4.25 -6.94 17.85
C VAL A 124 4.22 -8.18 18.74
N PRO A 125 5.32 -8.99 18.78
CA PRO A 125 5.38 -10.16 19.65
C PRO A 125 5.15 -9.84 21.13
N GLU A 126 4.55 -10.79 21.86
CA GLU A 126 4.22 -10.62 23.29
C GLU A 126 5.47 -10.35 24.16
N GLU A 127 6.62 -10.95 23.79
CA GLU A 127 7.90 -10.72 24.48
C GLU A 127 8.35 -9.24 24.46
N TYR A 128 7.84 -8.44 23.53
CA TYR A 128 8.06 -6.99 23.44
C TYR A 128 6.83 -6.17 23.84
N GLY A 129 5.91 -6.76 24.59
CA GLY A 129 4.72 -6.06 25.10
C GLY A 129 3.61 -5.83 24.09
N GLY A 130 3.67 -6.50 22.93
CA GLY A 130 2.59 -6.53 21.94
C GLY A 130 1.54 -7.58 22.25
N ALA A 131 0.52 -7.68 21.41
CA ALA A 131 -0.54 -8.69 21.52
C ALA A 131 -0.26 -9.97 20.73
N GLY A 132 0.81 -10.02 19.92
CA GLY A 132 1.16 -11.20 19.11
C GLY A 132 0.07 -11.67 18.15
N ARG A 133 -0.88 -10.78 17.80
CA ARG A 133 -2.03 -11.12 16.95
C ARG A 133 -1.61 -11.31 15.49
N GLY A 134 -2.36 -12.16 14.81
CA GLY A 134 -2.10 -12.47 13.41
C GLY A 134 -2.49 -11.37 12.42
N PRO A 135 -2.02 -11.49 11.15
CA PRO A 135 -2.30 -10.49 10.12
C PRO A 135 -3.80 -10.30 9.82
N ALA A 136 -4.66 -11.29 10.09
CA ALA A 136 -6.10 -11.16 9.90
C ALA A 136 -6.74 -10.14 10.87
N ASP A 137 -6.25 -10.05 12.10
CA ASP A 137 -6.71 -9.07 13.08
C ASP A 137 -6.21 -7.66 12.71
N LEU A 138 -4.98 -7.56 12.21
CA LEU A 138 -4.45 -6.30 11.69
C LEU A 138 -5.23 -5.84 10.44
N ALA A 139 -5.63 -6.74 9.55
CA ALA A 139 -6.47 -6.40 8.39
C ALA A 139 -7.84 -5.87 8.83
N LEU A 140 -8.43 -6.42 9.90
CA LEU A 140 -9.67 -5.92 10.47
C LEU A 140 -9.50 -4.48 10.97
N VAL A 141 -8.41 -4.19 11.67
CA VAL A 141 -8.10 -2.84 12.14
C VAL A 141 -7.92 -1.88 10.96
N CYS A 142 -7.19 -2.28 9.93
CA CYS A 142 -7.01 -1.48 8.72
C CYS A 142 -8.35 -1.23 8.00
N GLU A 143 -9.24 -2.21 7.91
CA GLU A 143 -10.58 -2.05 7.32
C GLU A 143 -11.39 -0.99 8.08
N GLU A 144 -11.41 -1.03 9.41
CA GLU A 144 -12.17 -0.04 10.19
C GLU A 144 -11.52 1.35 10.17
N ALA A 145 -10.19 1.44 10.16
CA ALA A 145 -9.46 2.70 9.97
C ALA A 145 -9.77 3.32 8.59
N GLY A 146 -9.78 2.50 7.54
CA GLY A 146 -10.16 2.91 6.19
C GLY A 146 -11.61 3.36 6.09
N ARG A 147 -12.54 2.69 6.78
CA ARG A 147 -13.95 3.08 6.87
C ARG A 147 -14.14 4.49 7.39
N ALA A 148 -13.33 4.88 8.37
CA ALA A 148 -13.36 6.21 8.97
C ALA A 148 -12.47 7.23 8.23
N LEU A 149 -11.60 6.78 7.30
CA LEU A 149 -10.51 7.56 6.70
C LEU A 149 -9.66 8.24 7.78
N ALA A 150 -9.40 7.54 8.88
CA ALA A 150 -8.78 8.11 10.07
C ALA A 150 -7.29 8.40 9.84
N PRO A 151 -6.85 9.65 9.97
CA PRO A 151 -5.42 9.96 9.97
C PRO A 151 -4.76 9.31 11.20
N SER A 152 -3.80 8.42 10.95
CA SER A 152 -3.11 7.71 12.04
C SER A 152 -1.76 7.18 11.56
N PRO A 153 -0.79 6.97 12.45
CA PRO A 153 0.50 6.38 12.12
C PRO A 153 0.44 4.85 11.92
N LEU A 154 -0.75 4.26 11.85
CA LEU A 154 -0.96 2.81 11.73
C LEU A 154 -0.19 2.21 10.54
N LEU A 155 -0.33 2.81 9.35
CA LEU A 155 0.35 2.31 8.15
C LEU A 155 1.87 2.42 8.27
N ALA A 156 2.38 3.60 8.57
CA ALA A 156 3.83 3.83 8.60
C ALA A 156 4.51 3.07 9.74
N THR A 157 3.89 3.04 10.91
CA THR A 157 4.48 2.44 12.11
C THR A 157 4.20 0.95 12.22
N THR A 158 2.91 0.56 12.27
CA THR A 158 2.53 -0.83 12.59
C THR A 158 2.63 -1.75 11.38
N VAL A 159 2.28 -1.25 10.18
CA VAL A 159 2.26 -2.08 8.96
C VAL A 159 3.62 -2.13 8.27
N LEU A 160 4.37 -1.03 8.23
CA LEU A 160 5.63 -0.95 7.48
C LEU A 160 6.87 -1.07 8.38
N ALA A 161 7.00 -0.22 9.41
CA ALA A 161 8.26 -0.13 10.15
C ALA A 161 8.45 -1.22 11.21
N ALA A 162 7.42 -1.55 12.00
CA ALA A 162 7.52 -2.55 13.05
C ALA A 162 7.89 -3.95 12.53
N PRO A 163 7.34 -4.46 11.41
CA PRO A 163 7.76 -5.75 10.87
C PRO A 163 9.22 -5.77 10.42
N LEU A 164 9.72 -4.70 9.81
CA LEU A 164 11.13 -4.58 9.40
C LEU A 164 12.06 -4.60 10.61
N LEU A 165 11.70 -3.87 11.65
CA LEU A 165 12.45 -3.81 12.90
C LEU A 165 12.44 -5.18 13.62
N ALA A 166 11.32 -5.88 13.61
CA ALA A 166 11.21 -7.22 14.16
C ALA A 166 12.03 -8.25 13.37
N ALA A 167 12.04 -8.15 12.04
CA ALA A 167 12.75 -9.10 11.16
C ALA A 167 14.26 -8.90 11.16
N LEU A 168 14.71 -7.65 11.07
CA LEU A 168 16.12 -7.31 10.83
C LEU A 168 16.86 -6.86 12.08
N GLY A 169 16.17 -6.28 13.06
CA GLY A 169 16.78 -5.69 14.24
C GLY A 169 17.58 -6.69 15.08
N THR A 170 18.67 -6.24 15.68
CA THR A 170 19.36 -7.01 16.73
C THR A 170 18.44 -7.19 17.94
N PRO A 171 18.71 -8.16 18.83
CA PRO A 171 17.94 -8.30 20.08
C PRO A 171 17.88 -6.99 20.89
N ALA A 172 18.98 -6.22 20.92
CA ALA A 172 19.05 -4.94 21.62
C ALA A 172 18.13 -3.89 20.95
N GLN A 173 18.15 -3.78 19.63
CA GLN A 173 17.30 -2.85 18.88
C GLN A 173 15.82 -3.19 19.03
N ARG A 174 15.46 -4.48 18.91
CA ARG A 174 14.09 -4.94 19.16
C ARG A 174 13.61 -4.59 20.56
N ALA A 175 14.43 -4.88 21.59
CA ALA A 175 14.12 -4.57 22.98
C ALA A 175 14.02 -3.04 23.26
N ALA A 176 14.79 -2.23 22.54
CA ALA A 176 14.75 -0.76 22.71
C ALA A 176 13.51 -0.11 22.06
N HIS A 177 13.06 -0.62 20.93
CA HIS A 177 12.08 0.09 20.10
C HIS A 177 10.68 -0.57 20.07
N LEU A 178 10.60 -1.92 19.96
CA LEU A 178 9.30 -2.60 19.82
C LEU A 178 8.34 -2.36 21.01
N PRO A 179 8.81 -2.35 22.28
CA PRO A 179 7.92 -2.04 23.40
C PRO A 179 7.34 -0.61 23.33
N ARG A 180 8.13 0.35 22.88
CA ARG A 180 7.69 1.73 22.73
C ARG A 180 6.69 1.89 21.56
N ILE A 181 6.87 1.12 20.48
CA ILE A 181 5.91 1.03 19.38
C ILE A 181 4.62 0.40 19.90
N ALA A 182 4.69 -0.73 20.58
CA ALA A 182 3.53 -1.44 21.11
C ALA A 182 2.70 -0.56 22.06
N ALA A 183 3.35 0.24 22.88
CA ALA A 183 2.68 1.22 23.76
C ALA A 183 2.15 2.47 23.02
N GLY A 184 2.40 2.62 21.70
CA GLY A 184 2.05 3.83 20.95
C GLY A 184 2.91 5.05 21.26
N ALA A 185 3.96 4.90 22.06
CA ALA A 185 4.86 5.98 22.49
C ALA A 185 5.95 6.31 21.46
N LEU A 186 6.16 5.46 20.47
CA LEU A 186 7.09 5.67 19.37
C LEU A 186 6.38 5.42 18.04
N THR A 187 6.35 6.43 17.20
CA THR A 187 5.90 6.30 15.82
C THR A 187 7.09 6.23 14.87
N CYS A 188 6.95 5.46 13.81
CA CYS A 188 8.02 5.22 12.86
C CYS A 188 7.57 5.55 11.44
N ALA A 189 8.53 5.83 10.54
CA ALA A 189 8.28 5.95 9.11
C ALA A 189 9.40 5.28 8.32
N LEU A 190 9.05 4.73 7.16
CA LEU A 190 9.99 4.11 6.23
C LEU A 190 10.35 5.11 5.14
N ALA A 191 11.60 5.54 5.09
CA ALA A 191 12.15 6.41 4.07
C ALA A 191 12.95 5.57 3.06
N VAL A 192 12.48 5.54 1.82
CA VAL A 192 13.16 4.89 0.71
C VAL A 192 13.43 5.91 -0.39
N PRO A 193 14.58 5.88 -1.05
CA PRO A 193 14.79 6.71 -2.23
C PRO A 193 13.96 6.18 -3.40
N GLY A 194 13.24 7.07 -4.09
CA GLY A 194 12.36 6.71 -5.21
C GLY A 194 10.99 6.18 -4.79
N GLY A 195 10.46 5.22 -5.50
CA GLY A 195 9.09 4.74 -5.31
C GLY A 195 8.93 3.71 -4.20
N LEU A 196 8.12 4.00 -3.19
CA LEU A 196 7.81 3.08 -2.09
C LEU A 196 7.27 1.73 -2.60
N SER A 197 6.36 1.75 -3.58
CA SER A 197 5.80 0.53 -4.17
C SER A 197 6.84 -0.39 -4.81
N HIS A 198 7.87 0.18 -5.42
CA HIS A 198 8.96 -0.58 -6.02
C HIS A 198 9.89 -1.15 -4.95
N ALA A 199 10.30 -0.34 -3.98
CA ALA A 199 11.12 -0.79 -2.85
C ALA A 199 10.48 -1.97 -2.08
N LEU A 200 9.15 -1.96 -1.98
CA LEU A 200 8.35 -3.03 -1.38
C LEU A 200 8.09 -4.23 -2.34
N GLY A 201 8.63 -4.22 -3.56
CA GLY A 201 8.44 -5.29 -4.55
C GLY A 201 7.01 -5.44 -5.07
N LEU A 202 6.18 -4.40 -4.96
CA LEU A 202 4.76 -4.42 -5.35
C LEU A 202 4.55 -4.19 -6.85
N THR A 203 5.35 -3.29 -7.46
CA THR A 203 5.18 -2.85 -8.85
C THR A 203 6.36 -3.17 -9.76
N GLY A 204 7.37 -3.83 -9.24
CA GLY A 204 8.58 -4.24 -9.94
C GLY A 204 9.43 -5.17 -9.09
N ASP A 205 10.51 -5.67 -9.68
CA ASP A 205 11.51 -6.41 -8.94
C ASP A 205 12.36 -5.43 -8.10
N ASN A 206 12.50 -5.72 -6.81
CA ASN A 206 13.32 -4.92 -5.90
C ASN A 206 14.69 -5.52 -5.60
N THR A 207 15.03 -6.65 -6.22
CA THR A 207 16.25 -7.43 -5.89
C THR A 207 17.55 -6.73 -6.22
N ASP A 208 17.54 -5.80 -7.17
CA ASP A 208 18.73 -5.02 -7.52
C ASP A 208 18.90 -3.76 -6.65
N GLY A 209 17.91 -3.39 -5.83
CA GLY A 209 17.92 -2.19 -5.00
C GLY A 209 17.89 -0.87 -5.77
N ASN A 210 17.56 -0.90 -7.05
CA ASN A 210 17.60 0.26 -7.95
C ASN A 210 16.24 0.96 -8.05
N TRP A 211 15.81 1.67 -7.00
CA TRP A 211 14.47 2.25 -6.91
C TRP A 211 14.39 3.73 -7.24
N SER A 212 15.53 4.43 -7.32
CA SER A 212 15.57 5.89 -7.38
C SER A 212 15.52 6.49 -8.79
N GLY A 213 15.34 5.70 -9.83
CA GLY A 213 15.29 6.18 -11.22
C GLY A 213 16.65 6.62 -11.80
N ASP A 214 17.54 7.16 -10.97
CA ASP A 214 18.91 7.57 -11.33
C ASP A 214 19.95 6.47 -11.00
N GLY A 215 19.48 5.26 -10.80
CA GLY A 215 20.30 4.14 -10.40
C GLY A 215 20.79 4.23 -8.96
N ARG A 216 21.78 3.36 -8.64
CA ARG A 216 22.38 3.30 -7.30
C ARG A 216 23.21 4.54 -6.92
N ALA A 217 23.50 5.41 -7.87
CA ALA A 217 24.19 6.69 -7.63
C ALA A 217 23.24 7.77 -7.10
N GLY A 218 21.93 7.63 -7.34
CA GLY A 218 20.91 8.51 -6.82
C GLY A 218 20.45 8.13 -5.41
N GLY A 219 19.49 8.87 -4.88
CA GLY A 219 18.82 8.58 -3.60
C GLY A 219 19.69 8.87 -2.38
N ILE A 220 19.61 7.97 -1.37
CA ILE A 220 20.31 8.14 -0.09
C ILE A 220 21.57 7.28 -0.08
N GLN A 221 22.70 7.91 0.24
CA GLN A 221 24.00 7.27 0.38
C GLN A 221 24.40 7.15 1.84
N ALA A 222 24.98 6.00 2.22
CA ALA A 222 25.53 5.75 3.53
C ALA A 222 27.04 5.60 3.45
N ALA A 223 27.76 6.31 4.30
CA ALA A 223 29.22 6.26 4.39
C ALA A 223 29.65 5.95 5.84
N ARG A 224 30.76 5.19 5.99
CA ARG A 224 31.39 5.01 7.30
C ARG A 224 32.09 6.31 7.70
N ALA A 225 31.81 6.76 8.90
CA ALA A 225 32.50 7.89 9.50
C ALA A 225 33.80 7.47 10.18
N ALA A 226 34.68 8.43 10.47
CA ALA A 226 35.97 8.18 11.12
C ALA A 226 35.82 7.62 12.56
N ASP A 227 34.70 7.90 13.20
CA ASP A 227 34.35 7.38 14.51
C ASP A 227 33.79 5.94 14.49
N GLY A 228 33.74 5.33 13.30
CA GLY A 228 33.17 3.98 13.08
C GLY A 228 31.65 3.94 12.93
N GLY A 229 30.96 5.08 13.13
CA GLY A 229 29.53 5.23 12.91
C GLY A 229 29.14 5.29 11.43
N TRP A 230 27.87 5.53 11.17
CA TRP A 230 27.35 5.74 9.82
C TRP A 230 26.83 7.16 9.64
N ARG A 231 27.02 7.70 8.42
CA ARG A 231 26.52 9.00 8.02
C ARG A 231 25.71 8.87 6.75
N LEU A 232 24.52 9.50 6.74
CA LEU A 232 23.61 9.49 5.61
C LEU A 232 23.63 10.85 4.87
N TYR A 233 23.52 10.76 3.55
CA TYR A 233 23.50 11.90 2.62
C TYR A 233 22.44 11.65 1.54
N GLY A 234 21.68 12.69 1.17
CA GLY A 234 20.66 12.61 0.12
C GLY A 234 19.26 12.89 0.62
N GLU A 235 18.25 12.46 -0.12
CA GLU A 235 16.87 12.70 0.25
C GLU A 235 15.93 11.55 -0.17
N ALA A 236 14.80 11.44 0.55
CA ALA A 236 13.64 10.67 0.15
C ALA A 236 12.41 11.58 0.11
N ALA A 237 11.68 11.54 -0.99
CA ALA A 237 10.40 12.21 -1.13
C ALA A 237 9.23 11.25 -0.83
N GLN A 238 8.05 11.79 -0.61
CA GLN A 238 6.80 11.04 -0.40
C GLN A 238 6.87 10.02 0.76
N VAL A 239 7.64 10.34 1.79
CA VAL A 239 7.73 9.51 3.00
C VAL A 239 6.44 9.65 3.80
N VAL A 240 5.67 8.55 3.90
CA VAL A 240 4.41 8.52 4.67
C VAL A 240 4.74 8.75 6.14
N ASP A 241 4.05 9.71 6.77
CA ASP A 241 4.26 10.15 8.17
C ASP A 241 5.70 10.62 8.48
N GLY A 242 6.56 10.79 7.48
CA GLY A 242 7.98 11.12 7.65
C GLY A 242 8.26 12.40 8.41
N HIS A 243 7.33 13.34 8.41
CA HIS A 243 7.49 14.59 9.16
C HIS A 243 7.26 14.41 10.67
N SER A 244 6.35 13.54 11.12
CA SER A 244 5.93 13.38 12.52
C SER A 244 6.55 12.18 13.23
N ALA A 245 7.10 11.23 12.49
CA ALA A 245 7.71 10.03 13.06
C ALA A 245 8.83 10.35 14.06
N GLY A 246 8.84 9.61 15.17
CA GLY A 246 9.89 9.70 16.19
C GLY A 246 11.16 8.93 15.79
N LEU A 247 11.04 7.96 14.88
CA LEU A 247 12.14 7.16 14.34
C LEU A 247 11.94 6.94 12.86
N LEU A 248 12.98 7.11 12.07
CA LEU A 248 12.99 6.80 10.64
C LEU A 248 13.77 5.51 10.41
N LEU A 249 13.18 4.58 9.63
CA LEU A 249 13.88 3.48 9.00
C LEU A 249 14.26 3.94 7.60
N VAL A 250 15.55 4.02 7.31
CA VAL A 250 16.05 4.66 6.08
C VAL A 250 16.79 3.64 5.24
N ALA A 251 16.30 3.39 4.03
CA ALA A 251 17.03 2.60 3.04
C ALA A 251 18.10 3.46 2.37
N ALA A 252 19.35 3.06 2.46
CA ALA A 252 20.45 3.78 1.85
C ALA A 252 21.43 2.82 1.17
N HIS A 253 22.09 3.32 0.13
CA HIS A 253 23.11 2.59 -0.59
C HIS A 253 24.49 2.81 0.06
N THR A 254 25.28 1.74 0.15
CA THR A 254 26.65 1.78 0.63
C THR A 254 27.58 1.07 -0.36
N GLY A 255 28.82 1.52 -0.43
CA GLY A 255 29.85 0.97 -1.32
C GLY A 255 29.92 1.67 -2.68
N GLY A 256 31.02 1.45 -3.41
CA GLY A 256 31.20 1.99 -4.78
C GLY A 256 30.34 1.23 -5.79
N PHE A 257 30.21 1.80 -7.00
CA PHE A 257 29.27 1.38 -8.06
C PHE A 257 29.18 -0.14 -8.31
N ALA A 258 30.30 -0.85 -8.31
CA ALA A 258 30.34 -2.31 -8.55
C ALA A 258 30.00 -3.16 -7.31
N ARG A 259 29.99 -2.57 -6.12
CA ARG A 259 29.78 -3.26 -4.82
C ARG A 259 28.67 -2.62 -4.00
N SER A 260 27.84 -1.81 -4.64
CA SER A 260 26.74 -1.12 -3.97
C SER A 260 25.73 -2.15 -3.46
N ARG A 261 25.32 -2.00 -2.22
CA ARG A 261 24.26 -2.76 -1.58
C ARG A 261 23.36 -1.82 -0.79
N THR A 262 22.13 -2.23 -0.61
CA THR A 262 21.15 -1.48 0.17
C THR A 262 21.12 -2.00 1.59
N LEU A 263 21.21 -1.08 2.55
CA LEU A 263 21.08 -1.35 3.98
C LEU A 263 19.96 -0.50 4.56
N LEU A 264 19.42 -0.91 5.70
CA LEU A 264 18.47 -0.12 6.48
C LEU A 264 19.17 0.50 7.69
N PHE A 265 18.82 1.74 7.98
CA PHE A 265 19.37 2.51 9.08
C PHE A 265 18.26 3.07 9.97
N LEU A 266 18.53 3.16 11.25
CA LEU A 266 17.70 3.86 12.23
C LEU A 266 18.21 5.29 12.40
N VAL A 267 17.31 6.26 12.23
CA VAL A 267 17.61 7.69 12.41
C VAL A 267 16.58 8.30 13.35
N PRO A 268 16.98 8.75 14.55
CA PRO A 268 16.09 9.46 15.47
C PRO A 268 15.58 10.77 14.87
N ALA A 269 14.41 11.20 15.33
CA ALA A 269 13.74 12.40 14.83
C ALA A 269 14.52 13.71 15.03
N ASP A 270 15.38 13.72 16.04
CA ASP A 270 16.22 14.84 16.47
C ASP A 270 17.68 14.73 16.00
N ALA A 271 17.99 13.79 15.10
CA ALA A 271 19.34 13.59 14.61
C ALA A 271 19.86 14.88 13.93
N PRO A 272 21.10 15.33 14.26
CA PRO A 272 21.70 16.47 13.58
C PRO A 272 21.80 16.25 12.09
N GLY A 273 21.53 17.29 11.28
CA GLY A 273 21.56 17.21 9.82
C GLY A 273 20.28 16.62 9.18
N LEU A 274 19.33 16.13 9.96
CA LEU A 274 18.04 15.68 9.49
C LEU A 274 17.11 16.89 9.25
N VAL A 275 16.61 17.05 8.02
CA VAL A 275 15.61 18.05 7.67
C VAL A 275 14.36 17.36 7.14
N ARG A 276 13.20 17.71 7.70
CA ARG A 276 11.91 17.11 7.32
C ARG A 276 10.94 18.21 6.92
N THR A 277 10.49 18.17 5.68
CA THR A 277 9.56 19.16 5.11
C THR A 277 8.27 18.46 4.72
N ARG A 278 7.15 18.91 5.27
CA ARG A 278 5.83 18.43 4.90
C ARG A 278 5.57 18.73 3.42
N GLN A 279 5.09 17.72 2.69
CA GLN A 279 4.64 17.90 1.31
C GLN A 279 3.11 18.11 1.26
N PRO A 280 2.61 18.91 0.31
CA PRO A 280 1.20 18.87 -0.04
C PRO A 280 0.82 17.47 -0.49
N ALA A 281 -0.16 16.87 0.15
CA ALA A 281 -0.68 15.56 -0.21
C ALA A 281 -2.05 15.70 -0.87
N LEU A 282 -2.32 14.87 -1.88
CA LEU A 282 -3.63 14.80 -2.51
C LEU A 282 -4.69 14.36 -1.50
N ASP A 283 -4.38 13.33 -0.70
CA ASP A 283 -5.17 12.91 0.44
C ASP A 283 -4.57 13.51 1.72
N PRO A 284 -5.25 14.46 2.35
CA PRO A 284 -4.74 15.10 3.57
C PRO A 284 -4.70 14.13 4.76
N THR A 285 -5.43 13.01 4.72
CA THR A 285 -5.41 11.98 5.77
C THR A 285 -4.24 11.02 5.67
N ARG A 286 -3.41 11.14 4.60
CA ARG A 286 -2.17 10.39 4.40
C ARG A 286 -1.00 11.37 4.23
N PRO A 287 -0.49 11.94 5.32
CA PRO A 287 0.53 12.98 5.27
C PRO A 287 1.85 12.46 4.71
N LEU A 288 2.46 13.26 3.85
CA LEU A 288 3.71 12.97 3.18
C LEU A 288 4.79 14.01 3.55
N ALA A 289 6.05 13.60 3.49
CA ALA A 289 7.18 14.48 3.72
C ALA A 289 8.32 14.21 2.73
N THR A 290 9.12 15.26 2.48
CA THR A 290 10.49 15.13 2.02
C THR A 290 11.39 15.07 3.24
N VAL A 291 12.29 14.10 3.25
CA VAL A 291 13.27 13.89 4.32
C VAL A 291 14.67 14.00 3.71
N GLN A 292 15.46 14.97 4.18
CA GLN A 292 16.82 15.23 3.71
C GLN A 292 17.83 14.87 4.79
N PHE A 293 18.92 14.24 4.39
CA PHE A 293 20.01 13.81 5.24
C PHE A 293 21.26 14.59 4.83
N ARG A 294 21.81 15.37 5.76
CA ARG A 294 22.99 16.22 5.56
C ARG A 294 24.03 15.86 6.60
N ASP A 295 24.88 14.89 6.29
CA ASP A 295 25.81 14.32 7.27
C ASP A 295 25.12 13.81 8.53
N THR A 296 23.98 13.16 8.34
CA THR A 296 23.11 12.72 9.43
C THR A 296 23.62 11.43 10.03
N GLY A 297 23.87 11.41 11.34
CA GLY A 297 24.26 10.20 12.08
C GLY A 297 23.14 9.15 12.04
N ALA A 298 23.52 7.89 11.84
CA ALA A 298 22.60 6.78 11.73
C ALA A 298 23.15 5.50 12.37
N GLU A 299 22.27 4.66 12.89
CA GLU A 299 22.58 3.32 13.38
C GLU A 299 22.17 2.30 12.33
N LEU A 300 23.02 1.32 12.03
CA LEU A 300 22.68 0.21 11.14
C LEU A 300 21.57 -0.63 11.80
N LEU A 301 20.48 -0.87 11.09
CA LEU A 301 19.45 -1.81 11.53
C LEU A 301 19.92 -3.25 11.32
N GLY A 302 20.06 -3.96 12.42
CA GLY A 302 20.57 -5.33 12.41
C GLY A 302 22.09 -5.42 12.24
N GLU A 303 22.54 -6.53 11.70
CA GLU A 303 23.95 -6.87 11.46
C GLU A 303 24.15 -7.27 9.99
N GLU A 304 25.34 -7.04 9.47
CA GLU A 304 25.70 -7.48 8.11
C GLU A 304 26.30 -8.92 8.14
N PRO A 305 25.96 -9.78 7.18
CA PRO A 305 25.04 -9.57 6.07
C PRO A 305 23.57 -9.72 6.48
N ALA A 306 22.69 -8.86 5.95
CA ALA A 306 21.24 -8.94 6.15
C ALA A 306 20.51 -8.94 4.80
N ASP A 307 19.45 -9.73 4.68
CA ASP A 307 18.56 -9.71 3.51
C ASP A 307 17.53 -8.58 3.61
N VAL A 308 18.00 -7.36 3.43
CA VAL A 308 17.17 -6.15 3.48
C VAL A 308 16.10 -6.15 2.37
N LEU A 309 16.47 -6.59 1.16
CA LEU A 309 15.57 -6.56 0.00
C LEU A 309 14.46 -7.59 0.14
N GLY A 310 14.79 -8.79 0.61
CA GLY A 310 13.80 -9.82 0.94
C GLY A 310 12.86 -9.40 2.07
N ALA A 311 13.38 -8.75 3.11
CA ALA A 311 12.57 -8.22 4.22
C ALA A 311 11.61 -7.11 3.76
N LEU A 312 12.07 -6.18 2.90
CA LEU A 312 11.22 -5.17 2.28
C LEU A 312 10.12 -5.80 1.41
N ALA A 313 10.46 -6.80 0.58
CA ALA A 313 9.49 -7.50 -0.24
C ALA A 313 8.47 -8.29 0.60
N ALA A 314 8.89 -8.95 1.67
CA ALA A 314 8.00 -9.65 2.59
C ALA A 314 7.04 -8.67 3.29
N THR A 315 7.57 -7.56 3.79
CA THR A 315 6.78 -6.47 4.37
C THR A 315 5.79 -5.90 3.34
N GLY A 316 6.22 -5.72 2.09
CA GLY A 316 5.38 -5.23 1.01
C GLY A 316 4.18 -6.14 0.73
N ARG A 317 4.36 -7.46 0.72
CA ARG A 317 3.25 -8.41 0.52
C ARG A 317 2.22 -8.33 1.63
N THR A 318 2.66 -8.30 2.88
CA THR A 318 1.75 -8.15 4.02
C THR A 318 1.08 -6.78 4.03
N ALA A 319 1.85 -5.71 3.77
CA ALA A 319 1.32 -4.36 3.68
C ALA A 319 0.27 -4.21 2.58
N ALA A 320 0.43 -4.89 1.44
CA ALA A 320 -0.56 -4.89 0.37
C ALA A 320 -1.91 -5.47 0.83
N ALA A 321 -1.92 -6.53 1.63
CA ALA A 321 -3.15 -7.07 2.21
C ALA A 321 -3.81 -6.09 3.20
N MET A 322 -3.01 -5.38 4.00
CA MET A 322 -3.49 -4.35 4.94
C MET A 322 -4.08 -3.15 4.20
N LEU A 323 -3.40 -2.67 3.17
CA LEU A 323 -3.88 -1.60 2.30
C LEU A 323 -5.14 -2.00 1.53
N ALA A 324 -5.25 -3.26 1.11
CA ALA A 324 -6.46 -3.79 0.48
C ALA A 324 -7.65 -3.75 1.47
N ALA A 325 -7.44 -4.13 2.72
CA ALA A 325 -8.47 -4.06 3.76
C ALA A 325 -8.87 -2.60 4.05
N GLU A 326 -7.90 -1.68 4.15
CA GLU A 326 -8.15 -0.24 4.31
C GLU A 326 -8.99 0.33 3.15
N ALA A 327 -8.61 0.02 1.91
CA ALA A 327 -9.34 0.44 0.71
C ALA A 327 -10.78 -0.11 0.68
N VAL A 328 -10.96 -1.37 1.07
CA VAL A 328 -12.29 -2.00 1.22
C VAL A 328 -13.14 -1.28 2.27
N GLY A 329 -12.54 -0.91 3.40
CA GLY A 329 -13.22 -0.15 4.46
C GLY A 329 -13.74 1.20 3.94
N ALA A 330 -12.88 1.96 3.26
CA ALA A 330 -13.23 3.25 2.66
C ALA A 330 -14.33 3.12 1.60
N ALA A 331 -14.21 2.15 0.68
CA ALA A 331 -15.20 1.86 -0.35
C ALA A 331 -16.55 1.48 0.25
N ALA A 332 -16.58 0.59 1.24
CA ALA A 332 -17.80 0.15 1.90
C ALA A 332 -18.51 1.29 2.64
N ALA A 333 -17.75 2.20 3.27
CA ALA A 333 -18.33 3.37 3.93
C ALA A 333 -18.94 4.37 2.93
N ALA A 334 -18.23 4.65 1.83
CA ALA A 334 -18.75 5.53 0.76
C ALA A 334 -20.01 4.96 0.14
N LEU A 335 -20.01 3.66 -0.16
CA LEU A 335 -21.17 2.95 -0.71
C LEU A 335 -22.37 3.00 0.24
N HIS A 336 -22.15 2.77 1.53
CA HIS A 336 -23.20 2.83 2.54
C HIS A 336 -23.85 4.23 2.62
N ARG A 337 -23.04 5.29 2.59
CA ARG A 337 -23.52 6.68 2.56
C ARG A 337 -24.32 6.97 1.30
N ALA A 338 -23.88 6.46 0.15
CA ALA A 338 -24.61 6.63 -1.12
C ALA A 338 -25.95 5.90 -1.12
N ALA A 339 -26.01 4.68 -0.61
CA ALA A 339 -27.22 3.86 -0.52
C ALA A 339 -28.28 4.45 0.44
N GLY A 340 -27.85 5.14 1.49
CA GLY A 340 -28.73 5.79 2.46
C GLY A 340 -29.43 7.07 1.97
N ARG A 341 -29.14 7.57 0.75
CA ARG A 341 -29.78 8.79 0.23
C ARG A 341 -31.19 8.53 -0.28
N PRO A 342 -32.18 9.32 0.18
CA PRO A 342 -33.54 9.26 -0.38
C PRO A 342 -33.54 9.74 -1.85
N GLY A 343 -34.33 9.12 -2.70
CA GLY A 343 -34.59 9.57 -4.07
C GLY A 343 -33.58 9.08 -5.13
N SER A 344 -32.76 8.04 -4.84
CA SER A 344 -31.92 7.43 -5.87
C SER A 344 -32.76 6.81 -6.98
N ARG A 345 -32.46 7.16 -8.24
CA ARG A 345 -33.09 6.58 -9.43
C ARG A 345 -32.80 5.08 -9.51
N GLU A 346 -33.67 4.30 -10.15
CA GLU A 346 -33.53 2.84 -10.27
C GLU A 346 -32.16 2.43 -10.85
N GLY A 347 -31.67 3.12 -11.88
CA GLY A 347 -30.34 2.88 -12.45
C GLY A 347 -29.19 3.07 -11.44
N SER A 348 -29.32 4.01 -10.50
CA SER A 348 -28.32 4.18 -9.44
C SER A 348 -28.33 3.00 -8.46
N ARG A 349 -29.50 2.40 -8.19
CA ARG A 349 -29.59 1.24 -7.30
C ARG A 349 -28.89 0.01 -7.88
N HIS A 350 -29.07 -0.28 -9.17
CA HIS A 350 -28.36 -1.36 -9.84
C HIS A 350 -26.84 -1.13 -9.78
N ARG A 351 -26.38 0.09 -10.08
CA ARG A 351 -24.96 0.44 -10.01
C ARG A 351 -24.39 0.26 -8.60
N LEU A 352 -25.11 0.69 -7.57
CA LEU A 352 -24.69 0.49 -6.18
C LEU A 352 -24.66 -1.00 -5.78
N ALA A 353 -25.57 -1.81 -6.32
CA ALA A 353 -25.56 -3.25 -6.11
C ALA A 353 -24.33 -3.92 -6.75
N ASP A 354 -23.97 -3.54 -7.99
CA ASP A 354 -22.76 -4.03 -8.65
C ASP A 354 -21.49 -3.66 -7.86
N LEU A 355 -21.41 -2.42 -7.39
CA LEU A 355 -20.30 -1.95 -6.55
C LEU A 355 -20.27 -2.69 -5.20
N HIS A 356 -21.42 -3.02 -4.62
CA HIS A 356 -21.48 -3.82 -3.40
C HIS A 356 -20.85 -5.20 -3.59
N VAL A 357 -21.12 -5.86 -4.72
CA VAL A 357 -20.50 -7.15 -5.08
C VAL A 357 -19.00 -6.99 -5.25
N GLN A 358 -18.53 -5.96 -5.98
CA GLN A 358 -17.11 -5.71 -6.18
C GLN A 358 -16.37 -5.48 -4.85
N VAL A 359 -16.93 -4.68 -3.94
CA VAL A 359 -16.39 -4.45 -2.59
C VAL A 359 -16.38 -5.74 -1.78
N GLY A 360 -17.41 -6.59 -1.91
CA GLY A 360 -17.49 -7.90 -1.26
C GLY A 360 -16.39 -8.84 -1.72
N VAL A 361 -16.15 -8.92 -3.03
CA VAL A 361 -15.05 -9.73 -3.61
C VAL A 361 -13.70 -9.20 -3.12
N ALA A 362 -13.46 -7.88 -3.20
CA ALA A 362 -12.22 -7.27 -2.75
C ALA A 362 -11.96 -7.55 -1.24
N ARG A 363 -13.02 -7.51 -0.41
CA ARG A 363 -12.92 -7.86 1.02
C ARG A 363 -12.46 -9.31 1.20
N SER A 364 -13.07 -10.25 0.50
CA SER A 364 -12.69 -11.66 0.58
C SER A 364 -11.24 -11.87 0.20
N LEU A 365 -10.78 -11.23 -0.88
CA LEU A 365 -9.39 -11.30 -1.32
C LEU A 365 -8.43 -10.68 -0.29
N ALA A 366 -8.77 -9.54 0.32
CA ALA A 366 -7.94 -8.90 1.34
C ALA A 366 -7.74 -9.81 2.56
N TYR A 367 -8.80 -10.46 3.06
CA TYR A 367 -8.70 -11.38 4.19
C TYR A 367 -8.03 -12.72 3.84
N CYS A 368 -8.15 -13.20 2.60
CA CYS A 368 -7.35 -14.33 2.12
C CYS A 368 -5.87 -13.95 2.10
N ALA A 369 -5.54 -12.78 1.53
CA ALA A 369 -4.17 -12.29 1.45
C ALA A 369 -3.56 -11.97 2.82
N ALA A 370 -4.37 -11.60 3.82
CA ALA A 370 -3.87 -11.45 5.19
C ALA A 370 -3.37 -12.77 5.78
N ARG A 371 -3.91 -13.91 5.35
CA ARG A 371 -3.45 -15.26 5.76
C ARG A 371 -2.34 -15.80 4.87
N GLU A 372 -2.38 -15.45 3.58
CA GLU A 372 -1.45 -15.86 2.54
C GLU A 372 -0.87 -14.62 1.83
N PRO A 373 0.17 -13.99 2.39
CA PRO A 373 0.65 -12.68 1.94
C PRO A 373 1.07 -12.61 0.47
N ASP A 374 1.39 -13.72 -0.16
CA ASP A 374 1.73 -13.76 -1.59
C ASP A 374 0.58 -13.29 -2.49
N GLY A 375 -0.68 -13.42 -2.04
CA GLY A 375 -1.86 -12.86 -2.67
C GLY A 375 -2.05 -11.35 -2.47
N GLY A 376 -1.22 -10.70 -1.63
CA GLY A 376 -1.37 -9.29 -1.24
C GLY A 376 -1.45 -8.32 -2.42
N PRO A 377 -0.51 -8.33 -3.37
CA PRO A 377 -0.53 -7.41 -4.51
C PRO A 377 -1.80 -7.56 -5.37
N LEU A 378 -2.29 -8.78 -5.57
CA LEU A 378 -3.53 -9.03 -6.31
C LEU A 378 -4.75 -8.51 -5.54
N ALA A 379 -4.82 -8.78 -4.24
CA ALA A 379 -5.88 -8.26 -3.38
C ALA A 379 -5.90 -6.72 -3.37
N LEU A 380 -4.73 -6.08 -3.28
CA LEU A 380 -4.60 -4.62 -3.35
C LEU A 380 -5.10 -4.08 -4.70
N ALA A 381 -4.73 -4.72 -5.82
CA ALA A 381 -5.18 -4.31 -7.13
C ALA A 381 -6.72 -4.29 -7.24
N HIS A 382 -7.38 -5.36 -6.77
CA HIS A 382 -8.84 -5.43 -6.76
C HIS A 382 -9.48 -4.41 -5.81
N ALA A 383 -8.90 -4.21 -4.63
CA ALA A 383 -9.40 -3.27 -3.64
C ALA A 383 -9.28 -1.80 -4.13
N LEU A 384 -8.18 -1.43 -4.77
CA LEU A 384 -8.00 -0.10 -5.36
C LEU A 384 -8.99 0.15 -6.50
N GLU A 385 -9.27 -0.83 -7.35
CA GLU A 385 -10.29 -0.71 -8.40
C GLU A 385 -11.70 -0.56 -7.82
N ALA A 386 -12.06 -1.36 -6.81
CA ALA A 386 -13.33 -1.24 -6.12
C ALA A 386 -13.47 0.12 -5.41
N LEU A 387 -12.41 0.59 -4.75
CA LEU A 387 -12.37 1.90 -4.11
C LEU A 387 -12.54 3.02 -5.15
N ARG A 388 -11.79 2.98 -6.25
CA ARG A 388 -11.87 3.99 -7.31
C ARG A 388 -13.25 4.04 -7.96
N ALA A 389 -13.83 2.88 -8.27
CA ALA A 389 -15.16 2.80 -8.86
C ALA A 389 -16.23 3.35 -7.91
N THR A 390 -16.17 2.99 -6.63
CA THR A 390 -17.08 3.47 -5.60
C THR A 390 -16.90 4.96 -5.33
N ALA A 391 -15.66 5.43 -5.22
CA ALA A 391 -15.34 6.83 -4.99
C ALA A 391 -15.79 7.72 -6.15
N GLY A 392 -15.65 7.25 -7.39
CA GLY A 392 -16.13 7.95 -8.58
C GLY A 392 -17.65 8.13 -8.59
N GLU A 393 -18.41 7.08 -8.23
CA GLU A 393 -19.87 7.15 -8.12
C GLU A 393 -20.32 8.05 -6.96
N CYS A 394 -19.53 8.09 -5.88
CA CYS A 394 -19.84 8.84 -4.67
C CYS A 394 -19.14 10.20 -4.58
N LEU A 395 -18.44 10.66 -5.62
CA LEU A 395 -17.59 11.86 -5.60
C LEU A 395 -18.28 13.10 -5.06
N ARG A 396 -19.56 13.30 -5.40
CA ARG A 396 -20.36 14.44 -4.90
C ARG A 396 -20.68 14.36 -3.41
N LEU A 397 -20.46 13.21 -2.78
CA LEU A 397 -20.78 12.96 -1.38
C LEU A 397 -19.52 12.92 -0.53
N ASP A 398 -18.43 12.45 -1.12
CA ASP A 398 -17.22 12.13 -0.42
C ASP A 398 -16.00 12.28 -1.36
N ASP A 399 -15.50 13.49 -1.46
CA ASP A 399 -14.30 13.81 -2.24
C ASP A 399 -13.03 13.25 -1.57
N LEU A 400 -13.06 13.05 -0.25
CA LEU A 400 -11.93 12.51 0.50
C LEU A 400 -11.66 11.05 0.14
N CYS A 401 -12.73 10.25 -0.05
CA CYS A 401 -12.62 8.88 -0.54
C CYS A 401 -11.98 8.82 -1.94
N PHE A 402 -12.32 9.76 -2.83
CA PHE A 402 -11.71 9.87 -4.15
C PHE A 402 -10.22 10.27 -4.07
N LYS A 403 -9.89 11.23 -3.20
CA LYS A 403 -8.50 11.65 -2.96
C LYS A 403 -7.66 10.51 -2.40
N ARG A 404 -8.22 9.70 -1.47
CA ARG A 404 -7.58 8.50 -0.95
C ARG A 404 -7.30 7.49 -2.07
N ALA A 405 -8.26 7.18 -2.92
CA ALA A 405 -8.08 6.24 -4.02
C ALA A 405 -6.94 6.67 -4.96
N ALA A 406 -6.91 7.95 -5.33
CA ALA A 406 -5.88 8.48 -6.21
C ALA A 406 -4.50 8.53 -5.53
N SER A 407 -4.44 8.88 -4.24
CA SER A 407 -3.20 8.89 -3.45
C SER A 407 -2.61 7.49 -3.31
N ASP A 408 -3.44 6.49 -3.02
CA ASP A 408 -2.98 5.11 -2.86
C ASP A 408 -2.47 4.51 -4.18
N GLU A 409 -3.10 4.84 -5.33
CA GLU A 409 -2.58 4.46 -6.64
C GLU A 409 -1.20 5.08 -6.95
N LEU A 410 -0.94 6.31 -6.49
CA LEU A 410 0.35 6.97 -6.66
C LEU A 410 1.44 6.36 -5.76
N LEU A 411 1.12 6.04 -4.51
CA LEU A 411 2.09 5.58 -3.52
C LEU A 411 2.40 4.09 -3.64
N PHE A 412 1.37 3.26 -3.89
CA PHE A 412 1.48 1.80 -3.86
C PHE A 412 1.36 1.16 -5.24
N GLY A 413 1.14 1.96 -6.26
CA GLY A 413 1.12 1.58 -7.66
C GLY A 413 -0.27 1.36 -8.22
N PRO A 414 -0.45 1.63 -9.53
CA PRO A 414 -1.72 1.41 -10.20
C PRO A 414 -2.03 -0.08 -10.28
N ALA A 415 -3.32 -0.44 -10.16
CA ALA A 415 -3.81 -1.81 -10.14
C ALA A 415 -3.26 -2.70 -11.27
N ARG A 416 -3.07 -2.13 -12.47
CA ARG A 416 -2.48 -2.85 -13.62
C ARG A 416 -1.05 -3.35 -13.36
N ARG A 417 -0.20 -2.54 -12.70
CA ARG A 417 1.19 -2.93 -12.37
C ARG A 417 1.22 -3.98 -11.27
N LEU A 418 0.35 -3.84 -10.27
CA LEU A 418 0.20 -4.84 -9.21
C LEU A 418 -0.21 -6.20 -9.78
N ARG A 419 -1.15 -6.23 -10.74
CA ARG A 419 -1.56 -7.46 -11.43
C ARG A 419 -0.46 -8.04 -12.31
N ALA A 420 0.24 -7.21 -13.07
CA ALA A 420 1.36 -7.66 -13.88
C ALA A 420 2.43 -8.33 -13.01
N ARG A 421 2.81 -7.69 -11.90
CA ARG A 421 3.79 -8.25 -10.96
C ARG A 421 3.31 -9.54 -10.30
N ALA A 422 2.03 -9.65 -9.96
CA ALA A 422 1.46 -10.89 -9.45
C ALA A 422 1.51 -12.01 -10.48
N ALA A 423 1.20 -11.72 -11.76
CA ALA A 423 1.26 -12.69 -12.85
C ALA A 423 2.69 -13.17 -13.15
N GLU A 424 3.69 -12.27 -13.12
CA GLU A 424 5.11 -12.61 -13.24
C GLU A 424 5.52 -13.58 -12.12
N ARG A 425 5.18 -13.30 -10.88
CA ARG A 425 5.54 -14.13 -9.72
C ARG A 425 4.89 -15.50 -9.72
N THR A 426 3.73 -15.66 -10.33
CA THR A 426 3.05 -16.96 -10.47
C THR A 426 3.50 -17.74 -11.72
N GLY A 427 4.44 -17.19 -12.52
CA GLY A 427 4.89 -17.78 -13.78
C GLY A 427 3.83 -17.79 -14.88
N LEU A 428 2.74 -17.03 -14.72
CA LEU A 428 1.68 -16.93 -15.73
C LEU A 428 2.17 -16.24 -17.02
N LEU A 429 3.04 -15.25 -16.85
CA LEU A 429 3.76 -14.62 -17.95
C LEU A 429 5.12 -15.32 -18.02
N GLY A 430 5.36 -16.13 -19.06
CA GLY A 430 6.64 -16.84 -19.25
C GLY A 430 7.83 -15.86 -19.32
N GLU A 431 9.06 -16.38 -19.14
CA GLU A 431 10.31 -15.58 -19.12
C GLU A 431 10.58 -14.75 -20.39
N GLU A 432 9.82 -14.96 -21.49
CA GLU A 432 9.97 -14.21 -22.75
C GLU A 432 9.25 -12.84 -22.78
N ALA A 433 8.55 -12.46 -21.72
CA ALA A 433 7.77 -11.20 -21.68
C ALA A 433 8.40 -10.11 -20.79
N ALA A 434 9.66 -10.27 -20.35
CA ALA A 434 10.37 -9.31 -19.51
C ALA A 434 11.36 -8.46 -20.31
#